data_89d1065bdbad59575ef1cf3a1a866aac
#
_entry.id   89d1065bdbad59575ef1cf3a1a866aac
#
_cell.length_a   1.000
_cell.length_b   1.000
_cell.length_c   1.000
_cell.angle_alpha   90.00
_cell.angle_beta   90.00
_cell.angle_gamma   90.00
#
_symmetry.space_group_name_H-M   'P 1'
#
loop_
_entity.id
_entity.type
_entity.pdbx_description
1 polymer ?
#
loop_
_entity_poly.entity_id
_entity_poly.type
_entity_poly.pdbx_seq_one_letter_code
_entity_poly.pdbx_strand_id
1 'polypeptide(L)'
;MMKYHSHRIIQAVAYGGALTVLLAAFAQPAEAKVVKVTMKAMETEVEIDNKGTKYPAWTFGGAIPGPVVRVTEGDIVDFTLINPKTNKNSHSMDFHAAQVDVLNEFATVKPGESKHFKFAANYPGVFMYHCGASPMAQHIARGMYGIIIVDPKAGYTKQYPKPDREYVIIQGQYFPNAEDHNAMIEDKGWTNALINGRIFHYDPVHDPNASLALQAKPGERVRVFFVNANINNPVALHPIAGIWDRVYINGNPNNVLYGVQTYNVAVAEASAFDIVPPADRPTNNAIVDHTMKAALRGAITVLMNTPDADPAMGKGDNILPR
;
A
#
# COMPACT_ATOMS: atom_id res chain seq x y z
N MET A 1 62.96 35.43 -66.20
CA MET A 1 63.65 34.86 -65.06
C MET A 1 63.74 35.88 -63.94
N MET A 2 62.83 35.95 -63.02
CA MET A 2 63.02 36.65 -61.76
C MET A 2 61.90 36.18 -60.79
N LYS A 3 62.29 35.54 -59.67
CA LYS A 3 61.44 35.10 -58.62
C LYS A 3 61.11 36.26 -57.70
N TYR A 4 59.81 36.53 -57.47
CA TYR A 4 59.39 37.42 -56.40
C TYR A 4 58.82 36.57 -55.26
N HIS A 5 59.49 36.70 -54.11
CA HIS A 5 58.98 36.18 -52.81
C HIS A 5 58.16 37.27 -52.14
N SER A 6 56.89 37.06 -51.91
CA SER A 6 56.08 37.91 -51.05
C SER A 6 55.83 37.21 -49.70
N HIS A 7 56.45 37.78 -48.68
CA HIS A 7 56.14 37.37 -47.29
C HIS A 7 54.78 37.92 -46.88
N ARG A 8 53.80 37.03 -46.54
CA ARG A 8 52.62 37.41 -45.82
C ARG A 8 52.79 37.11 -44.34
N ILE A 9 52.75 38.19 -43.54
CA ILE A 9 52.70 38.10 -42.09
C ILE A 9 51.29 37.71 -41.73
N ILE A 10 51.10 36.55 -41.08
CA ILE A 10 49.83 36.12 -40.50
C ILE A 10 49.81 36.53 -39.02
N GLN A 11 48.98 37.51 -38.67
CA GLN A 11 48.67 37.81 -37.25
C GLN A 11 47.74 36.75 -36.70
N ALA A 12 48.21 36.00 -35.73
CA ALA A 12 47.39 35.09 -34.98
C ALA A 12 46.65 35.87 -33.90
N VAL A 13 45.30 35.92 -34.01
CA VAL A 13 44.39 36.40 -32.95
C VAL A 13 44.09 35.24 -32.04
N ALA A 14 44.63 35.28 -30.84
CA ALA A 14 44.30 34.31 -29.81
C ALA A 14 42.93 34.64 -29.21
N TYR A 15 41.88 33.84 -29.51
CA TYR A 15 40.64 33.85 -28.79
C TYR A 15 40.79 32.98 -27.54
N GLY A 16 40.82 33.60 -26.37
CA GLY A 16 40.75 32.96 -25.08
C GLY A 16 39.30 32.49 -24.80
N GLY A 17 38.99 31.26 -25.18
CA GLY A 17 37.73 30.63 -24.79
C GLY A 17 37.87 29.99 -23.40
N ALA A 18 37.23 30.58 -22.40
CA ALA A 18 37.09 29.94 -21.10
C ALA A 18 36.21 28.71 -21.25
N LEU A 19 36.79 27.50 -21.13
CA LEU A 19 36.09 26.24 -21.13
C LEU A 19 35.45 26.07 -19.75
N THR A 20 34.17 26.43 -19.63
CA THR A 20 33.38 26.17 -18.42
C THR A 20 33.05 24.66 -18.41
N VAL A 21 33.83 23.90 -17.67
CA VAL A 21 33.51 22.48 -17.41
C VAL A 21 32.29 22.45 -16.43
N LEU A 22 31.09 22.22 -16.96
CA LEU A 22 29.94 21.85 -16.14
C LEU A 22 30.22 20.45 -15.56
N LEU A 23 30.66 20.40 -14.31
CA LEU A 23 30.62 19.18 -13.52
C LEU A 23 29.14 18.83 -13.25
N ALA A 24 28.56 17.97 -14.09
CA ALA A 24 27.33 17.31 -13.76
C ALA A 24 27.63 16.45 -12.54
N ALA A 25 27.10 16.86 -11.38
CA ALA A 25 27.09 16.03 -10.19
C ALA A 25 26.17 14.84 -10.51
N PHE A 26 26.76 13.73 -10.90
CA PHE A 26 26.04 12.46 -10.94
C PHE A 26 25.63 12.14 -9.50
N ALA A 27 24.34 12.27 -9.20
CA ALA A 27 23.80 11.75 -7.96
C ALA A 27 24.18 10.27 -7.89
N GLN A 28 25.01 9.91 -6.93
CA GLN A 28 25.35 8.50 -6.67
C GLN A 28 24.02 7.78 -6.42
N PRO A 29 23.74 6.64 -7.07
CA PRO A 29 22.58 5.86 -6.76
C PRO A 29 22.61 5.53 -5.27
N ALA A 30 21.51 5.81 -4.54
CA ALA A 30 21.42 5.47 -3.13
C ALA A 30 21.76 3.99 -2.95
N GLU A 31 22.67 3.70 -2.03
CA GLU A 31 23.10 2.34 -1.74
C GLU A 31 21.89 1.55 -1.17
N ALA A 32 21.74 0.29 -1.61
CA ALA A 32 20.68 -0.59 -1.13
C ALA A 32 20.81 -0.77 0.39
N LYS A 33 19.73 -0.51 1.12
CA LYS A 33 19.68 -0.69 2.57
C LYS A 33 19.18 -2.07 2.92
N VAL A 34 19.61 -2.58 4.07
CA VAL A 34 19.02 -3.77 4.68
C VAL A 34 17.98 -3.31 5.70
N VAL A 35 16.71 -3.56 5.41
CA VAL A 35 15.58 -3.22 6.28
C VAL A 35 15.16 -4.46 7.04
N LYS A 36 15.38 -4.47 8.36
CA LYS A 36 15.00 -5.58 9.22
C LYS A 36 13.52 -5.49 9.59
N VAL A 37 12.78 -6.56 9.33
CA VAL A 37 11.35 -6.67 9.64
C VAL A 37 11.13 -7.94 10.45
N THR A 38 10.61 -7.80 11.66
CA THR A 38 10.25 -8.95 12.52
C THR A 38 8.76 -8.88 12.82
N MET A 39 8.04 -9.97 12.54
CA MET A 39 6.63 -10.10 12.86
C MET A 39 6.36 -11.32 13.72
N LYS A 40 5.42 -11.20 14.67
CA LYS A 40 4.89 -12.33 15.44
C LYS A 40 3.54 -12.72 14.86
N ALA A 41 3.36 -13.98 14.56
CA ALA A 41 2.02 -14.55 14.37
C ALA A 41 1.33 -14.63 15.73
N MET A 42 0.12 -14.08 15.83
CA MET A 42 -0.62 -14.04 17.09
C MET A 42 -2.05 -14.51 16.87
N GLU A 43 -2.45 -15.54 17.59
CA GLU A 43 -3.84 -15.97 17.70
C GLU A 43 -4.45 -15.25 18.91
N THR A 44 -5.32 -14.27 18.65
CA THR A 44 -5.82 -13.35 19.67
C THR A 44 -7.24 -12.89 19.36
N GLU A 45 -7.85 -12.14 20.26
CA GLU A 45 -9.10 -11.44 19.98
C GLU A 45 -8.82 -10.00 19.55
N VAL A 46 -9.53 -9.55 18.51
CA VAL A 46 -9.53 -8.16 18.06
C VAL A 46 -10.95 -7.61 18.06
N GLU A 47 -11.09 -6.32 18.27
CA GLU A 47 -12.36 -5.64 18.13
C GLU A 47 -12.59 -5.23 16.68
N ILE A 48 -13.75 -5.58 16.11
CA ILE A 48 -14.02 -5.38 14.68
C ILE A 48 -15.09 -4.32 14.36
N ASP A 49 -15.74 -3.74 15.38
CA ASP A 49 -16.71 -2.66 15.18
C ASP A 49 -16.69 -1.65 16.33
N ASN A 50 -17.52 -0.61 16.23
CA ASN A 50 -17.66 0.42 17.26
C ASN A 50 -18.59 0.00 18.42
N LYS A 51 -19.06 -1.25 18.45
CA LYS A 51 -19.91 -1.83 19.50
C LYS A 51 -19.14 -2.76 20.42
N GLY A 52 -17.84 -2.97 20.14
CA GLY A 52 -16.97 -3.84 20.93
C GLY A 52 -17.08 -5.33 20.57
N THR A 53 -17.59 -5.67 19.39
CA THR A 53 -17.64 -7.05 18.93
C THR A 53 -16.23 -7.63 18.83
N LYS A 54 -16.00 -8.73 19.56
CA LYS A 54 -14.72 -9.45 19.57
C LYS A 54 -14.72 -10.52 18.50
N TYR A 55 -13.59 -10.59 17.78
CA TYR A 55 -13.34 -11.60 16.76
C TYR A 55 -12.08 -12.39 17.11
N PRO A 56 -12.18 -13.74 17.18
CA PRO A 56 -11.01 -14.59 17.39
C PRO A 56 -10.16 -14.58 16.11
N ALA A 57 -9.20 -13.67 16.06
CA ALA A 57 -8.38 -13.39 14.90
C ALA A 57 -7.02 -14.08 14.95
N TRP A 58 -6.46 -14.32 13.79
CA TRP A 58 -5.03 -14.62 13.61
C TRP A 58 -4.40 -13.41 12.94
N THR A 59 -3.30 -12.93 13.46
CA THR A 59 -2.76 -11.63 13.08
C THR A 59 -1.24 -11.65 12.94
N PHE A 60 -0.71 -10.68 12.23
CA PHE A 60 0.69 -10.31 12.33
C PHE A 60 0.82 -9.10 13.28
N GLY A 61 1.32 -9.34 14.50
CA GLY A 61 1.55 -8.27 15.47
C GLY A 61 0.34 -7.85 16.32
N GLY A 62 -0.76 -8.62 16.34
CA GLY A 62 -1.89 -8.42 17.26
C GLY A 62 -3.03 -7.54 16.74
N ALA A 63 -2.99 -7.09 15.49
CA ALA A 63 -4.02 -6.26 14.88
C ALA A 63 -4.34 -6.69 13.44
N ILE A 64 -5.51 -6.31 12.95
CA ILE A 64 -5.93 -6.43 11.55
C ILE A 64 -6.02 -5.00 10.96
N PRO A 65 -5.36 -4.73 9.85
CA PRO A 65 -4.33 -5.53 9.20
C PRO A 65 -3.03 -5.57 10.03
N GLY A 66 -2.07 -6.38 9.60
CA GLY A 66 -0.71 -6.37 10.14
C GLY A 66 0.03 -5.04 9.87
N PRO A 67 1.28 -4.89 10.34
CA PRO A 67 2.06 -3.65 10.18
C PRO A 67 2.27 -3.25 8.73
N VAL A 68 2.31 -1.96 8.44
CA VAL A 68 2.78 -1.45 7.15
C VAL A 68 4.30 -1.66 7.07
N VAL A 69 4.75 -2.36 6.04
CA VAL A 69 6.17 -2.43 5.68
C VAL A 69 6.45 -1.41 4.59
N ARG A 70 7.44 -0.53 4.78
CA ARG A 70 7.81 0.46 3.76
C ARG A 70 9.31 0.42 3.52
N VAL A 71 9.69 0.25 2.25
CA VAL A 71 11.08 0.15 1.78
C VAL A 71 11.23 0.92 0.47
N THR A 72 12.46 1.08 0.00
CA THR A 72 12.74 1.69 -1.30
C THR A 72 13.14 0.60 -2.30
N GLU A 73 12.84 0.82 -3.56
CA GLU A 73 13.27 -0.03 -4.68
C GLU A 73 14.77 -0.31 -4.61
N GLY A 74 15.13 -1.59 -4.60
CA GLY A 74 16.48 -2.10 -4.46
C GLY A 74 16.90 -2.41 -3.02
N ASP A 75 16.13 -2.04 -2.00
CA ASP A 75 16.41 -2.42 -0.62
C ASP A 75 16.28 -3.94 -0.42
N ILE A 76 17.02 -4.46 0.56
CA ILE A 76 16.93 -5.86 0.99
C ILE A 76 16.03 -5.92 2.22
N VAL A 77 14.92 -6.61 2.12
CA VAL A 77 14.09 -6.94 3.29
C VAL A 77 14.69 -8.16 3.99
N ASP A 78 15.12 -7.96 5.23
CA ASP A 78 15.67 -8.99 6.13
C ASP A 78 14.56 -9.38 7.12
N PHE A 79 13.78 -10.41 6.75
CA PHE A 79 12.51 -10.75 7.39
C PHE A 79 12.63 -11.92 8.35
N THR A 80 11.96 -11.80 9.50
CA THR A 80 11.81 -12.89 10.47
C THR A 80 10.34 -13.02 10.89
N LEU A 81 9.75 -14.20 10.67
CA LEU A 81 8.47 -14.60 11.26
C LEU A 81 8.72 -15.43 12.53
N ILE A 82 8.07 -15.04 13.61
CA ILE A 82 8.08 -15.79 14.87
C ILE A 82 6.69 -16.34 15.10
N ASN A 83 6.56 -17.66 15.28
CA ASN A 83 5.32 -18.31 15.70
C ASN A 83 5.45 -18.73 17.18
N PRO A 84 4.86 -18.00 18.14
CA PRO A 84 4.98 -18.29 19.56
C PRO A 84 4.45 -19.67 19.92
N LYS A 85 5.01 -20.30 20.97
CA LYS A 85 4.54 -21.59 21.49
C LYS A 85 3.09 -21.58 21.99
N THR A 86 2.54 -20.39 22.26
CA THR A 86 1.15 -20.21 22.69
C THR A 86 0.13 -20.35 21.58
N ASN A 87 0.55 -20.24 20.32
CA ASN A 87 -0.30 -20.47 19.18
C ASN A 87 -0.60 -21.96 18.99
N LYS A 88 -1.74 -22.26 18.37
CA LYS A 88 -2.18 -23.64 18.10
C LYS A 88 -1.87 -24.05 16.66
N ASN A 89 -1.78 -23.08 15.74
CA ASN A 89 -1.66 -23.32 14.31
C ASN A 89 -0.27 -22.97 13.79
N SER A 90 0.11 -23.63 12.69
CA SER A 90 1.27 -23.23 11.90
C SER A 90 0.92 -22.01 11.06
N HIS A 91 1.87 -21.09 10.89
CA HIS A 91 1.71 -19.89 10.08
C HIS A 91 2.86 -19.76 9.10
N SER A 92 2.69 -18.93 8.08
CA SER A 92 3.76 -18.61 7.12
C SER A 92 3.68 -17.14 6.73
N MET A 93 4.57 -16.72 5.83
CA MET A 93 4.55 -15.39 5.25
C MET A 93 4.77 -15.48 3.75
N ASP A 94 3.85 -14.92 2.98
CA ASP A 94 3.95 -14.69 1.55
C ASP A 94 3.97 -13.18 1.31
N PHE A 95 5.06 -12.66 0.76
CA PHE A 95 5.18 -11.27 0.30
C PHE A 95 5.04 -11.25 -1.21
N HIS A 96 3.97 -10.65 -1.74
CA HIS A 96 3.80 -10.49 -3.19
C HIS A 96 4.89 -9.63 -3.85
N ALA A 97 5.67 -8.90 -3.06
CA ALA A 97 6.85 -8.16 -3.53
C ALA A 97 8.10 -9.02 -3.68
N ALA A 98 8.11 -10.25 -3.14
CA ALA A 98 9.29 -11.10 -3.08
C ALA A 98 9.40 -12.02 -4.31
N GLN A 99 10.63 -12.23 -4.77
CA GLN A 99 10.98 -13.23 -5.77
C GLN A 99 11.88 -14.27 -5.10
N VAL A 100 11.27 -15.31 -4.53
CA VAL A 100 11.93 -16.36 -3.73
C VAL A 100 11.38 -17.73 -4.05
N ASP A 101 11.96 -18.79 -3.48
CA ASP A 101 11.43 -20.15 -3.59
C ASP A 101 10.28 -20.36 -2.60
N VAL A 102 9.06 -20.57 -3.11
CA VAL A 102 7.86 -20.75 -2.30
C VAL A 102 7.96 -21.94 -1.33
N LEU A 103 8.63 -23.01 -1.73
CA LEU A 103 8.76 -24.20 -0.89
C LEU A 103 9.73 -24.03 0.26
N ASN A 104 10.65 -23.09 0.15
CA ASN A 104 11.66 -22.81 1.15
C ASN A 104 11.31 -21.57 1.97
N GLU A 105 11.29 -20.39 1.34
CA GLU A 105 11.13 -19.12 2.08
C GLU A 105 9.73 -18.97 2.66
N PHE A 106 8.69 -19.45 1.97
CA PHE A 106 7.30 -19.36 2.42
C PHE A 106 6.79 -20.63 3.11
N ALA A 107 7.70 -21.55 3.46
CA ALA A 107 7.36 -22.74 4.23
C ALA A 107 6.72 -22.39 5.58
N THR A 108 5.82 -23.25 6.04
CA THR A 108 5.11 -23.06 7.31
C THR A 108 6.03 -23.16 8.51
N VAL A 109 5.76 -22.34 9.53
CA VAL A 109 6.46 -22.23 10.80
C VAL A 109 5.54 -22.77 11.89
N LYS A 110 5.95 -23.82 12.60
CA LYS A 110 5.18 -24.43 13.68
C LYS A 110 5.19 -23.58 14.95
N PRO A 111 4.23 -23.77 15.87
CA PRO A 111 4.29 -23.14 17.17
C PRO A 111 5.62 -23.38 17.91
N GLY A 112 6.24 -22.27 18.33
CA GLY A 112 7.56 -22.27 19.00
C GLY A 112 8.76 -22.15 18.06
N GLU A 113 8.52 -22.11 16.75
CA GLU A 113 9.58 -21.95 15.76
C GLU A 113 9.62 -20.52 15.19
N SER A 114 10.65 -20.24 14.41
CA SER A 114 10.79 -19.01 13.63
C SER A 114 11.37 -19.31 12.26
N LYS A 115 11.05 -18.47 11.27
CA LYS A 115 11.59 -18.53 9.91
C LYS A 115 12.24 -17.20 9.59
N HIS A 116 13.43 -17.26 9.02
CA HIS A 116 14.18 -16.10 8.54
C HIS A 116 14.48 -16.26 7.06
N PHE A 117 14.28 -15.20 6.28
CA PHE A 117 14.70 -15.13 4.90
C PHE A 117 14.91 -13.68 4.45
N LYS A 118 15.56 -13.51 3.30
CA LYS A 118 15.81 -12.19 2.69
C LYS A 118 15.30 -12.17 1.27
N PHE A 119 14.82 -10.99 0.84
CA PHE A 119 14.52 -10.74 -0.55
C PHE A 119 14.83 -9.30 -0.93
N ALA A 120 15.12 -9.06 -2.20
CA ALA A 120 15.28 -7.72 -2.74
C ALA A 120 13.92 -7.15 -3.19
N ALA A 121 13.61 -5.93 -2.81
CA ALA A 121 12.43 -5.20 -3.27
C ALA A 121 12.69 -4.59 -4.66
N ASN A 122 12.68 -5.43 -5.69
CA ASN A 122 13.16 -5.09 -7.05
C ASN A 122 12.22 -4.20 -7.86
N TYR A 123 10.95 -4.09 -7.47
CA TYR A 123 9.92 -3.36 -8.22
C TYR A 123 9.25 -2.34 -7.32
N PRO A 124 9.19 -1.06 -7.74
CA PRO A 124 8.40 -0.08 -7.01
C PRO A 124 6.92 -0.37 -7.15
N GLY A 125 6.17 -0.20 -6.08
CA GLY A 125 4.74 -0.47 -6.08
C GLY A 125 4.16 -0.73 -4.71
N VAL A 126 2.96 -1.26 -4.71
CA VAL A 126 2.21 -1.63 -3.51
C VAL A 126 1.85 -3.10 -3.62
N PHE A 127 2.09 -3.86 -2.58
CA PHE A 127 1.92 -5.30 -2.62
C PHE A 127 1.25 -5.79 -1.33
N MET A 128 0.41 -6.80 -1.46
CA MET A 128 -0.12 -7.53 -0.31
C MET A 128 0.99 -8.40 0.30
N TYR A 129 0.92 -8.62 1.59
CA TYR A 129 1.51 -9.80 2.21
C TYR A 129 0.44 -10.53 3.01
N HIS A 130 0.53 -11.85 3.11
CA HIS A 130 -0.43 -12.66 3.85
C HIS A 130 0.15 -13.98 4.35
N CYS A 131 -0.59 -14.67 5.21
CA CYS A 131 -0.25 -16.03 5.58
C CYS A 131 -0.62 -16.99 4.45
N GLY A 132 0.36 -17.79 4.00
CA GLY A 132 0.18 -18.84 2.98
C GLY A 132 0.02 -20.25 3.55
N ALA A 133 -0.08 -20.41 4.88
CA ALA A 133 -0.29 -21.71 5.50
C ALA A 133 -1.67 -22.28 5.14
N SER A 134 -1.75 -23.61 4.99
CA SER A 134 -3.02 -24.30 4.69
C SER A 134 -3.88 -24.43 5.96
N PRO A 135 -5.20 -24.18 5.87
CA PRO A 135 -5.98 -23.70 4.73
C PRO A 135 -5.87 -22.17 4.57
N MET A 136 -5.28 -21.71 3.48
CA MET A 136 -4.91 -20.30 3.28
C MET A 136 -6.10 -19.33 3.42
N ALA A 137 -7.27 -19.71 2.87
CA ALA A 137 -8.48 -18.88 2.97
C ALA A 137 -8.87 -18.58 4.42
N GLN A 138 -8.72 -19.54 5.33
CA GLN A 138 -9.01 -19.36 6.75
C GLN A 138 -8.02 -18.36 7.40
N HIS A 139 -6.73 -18.46 7.08
CA HIS A 139 -5.72 -17.55 7.63
C HIS A 139 -5.98 -16.11 7.19
N ILE A 140 -6.34 -15.90 5.91
CA ILE A 140 -6.70 -14.57 5.39
C ILE A 140 -8.02 -14.11 6.04
N ALA A 141 -9.07 -14.94 6.07
CA ALA A 141 -10.34 -14.60 6.69
C ALA A 141 -10.17 -14.18 8.16
N ARG A 142 -9.27 -14.81 8.91
CA ARG A 142 -8.98 -14.46 10.30
C ARG A 142 -8.09 -13.22 10.46
N GLY A 143 -7.64 -12.59 9.37
CA GLY A 143 -6.96 -11.28 9.42
C GLY A 143 -5.45 -11.31 9.19
N MET A 144 -4.86 -12.44 8.76
CA MET A 144 -3.42 -12.53 8.51
C MET A 144 -3.02 -11.95 7.15
N TYR A 145 -3.15 -10.65 7.02
CA TYR A 145 -2.74 -9.90 5.84
C TYR A 145 -2.26 -8.48 6.19
N GLY A 146 -1.56 -7.85 5.26
CA GLY A 146 -1.12 -6.47 5.35
C GLY A 146 -0.54 -5.97 4.04
N ILE A 147 0.25 -4.92 4.11
CA ILE A 147 0.78 -4.21 2.95
C ILE A 147 2.29 -4.01 3.05
N ILE A 148 2.98 -4.17 1.92
CA ILE A 148 4.33 -3.66 1.73
C ILE A 148 4.31 -2.60 0.62
N ILE A 149 4.85 -1.42 0.91
CA ILE A 149 5.03 -0.30 0.00
C ILE A 149 6.51 -0.25 -0.37
N VAL A 150 6.79 -0.33 -1.66
CA VAL A 150 8.12 -0.17 -2.22
C VAL A 150 8.17 1.18 -2.93
N ASP A 151 8.75 2.19 -2.29
CA ASP A 151 8.90 3.51 -2.87
C ASP A 151 9.86 3.47 -4.08
N PRO A 152 9.56 4.19 -5.17
CA PRO A 152 10.45 4.21 -6.33
C PRO A 152 11.80 4.86 -5.99
N LYS A 153 12.89 4.25 -6.42
CA LYS A 153 14.25 4.78 -6.22
C LYS A 153 14.44 6.17 -6.83
N ALA A 154 13.73 6.46 -7.92
CA ALA A 154 13.72 7.76 -8.56
C ALA A 154 12.98 8.84 -7.74
N GLY A 155 12.26 8.46 -6.68
CA GLY A 155 11.44 9.37 -5.89
C GLY A 155 10.23 9.90 -6.66
N TYR A 156 9.77 11.08 -6.27
CA TYR A 156 8.61 11.72 -6.90
C TYR A 156 8.96 12.37 -8.24
N THR A 157 8.04 12.24 -9.19
CA THR A 157 8.18 12.75 -10.56
C THR A 157 6.89 13.48 -10.98
N LYS A 158 6.87 14.08 -12.18
CA LYS A 158 5.64 14.65 -12.76
C LYS A 158 4.54 13.59 -12.91
N GLN A 159 4.90 12.36 -13.24
CA GLN A 159 3.96 11.24 -13.40
C GLN A 159 3.56 10.64 -12.04
N TYR A 160 4.46 10.68 -11.06
CA TYR A 160 4.27 10.23 -9.69
C TYR A 160 4.53 11.39 -8.73
N PRO A 161 3.63 12.39 -8.64
CA PRO A 161 3.85 13.56 -7.80
C PRO A 161 3.81 13.18 -6.32
N LYS A 162 4.50 13.97 -5.51
CA LYS A 162 4.44 13.83 -4.06
C LYS A 162 3.01 14.09 -3.59
N PRO A 163 2.38 13.18 -2.84
CA PRO A 163 1.11 13.45 -2.20
C PRO A 163 1.31 14.36 -0.98
N ASP A 164 0.28 15.11 -0.62
CA ASP A 164 0.21 15.88 0.62
C ASP A 164 -0.15 14.98 1.79
N ARG A 165 -0.95 13.93 1.52
CA ARG A 165 -1.35 12.89 2.48
C ARG A 165 -1.33 11.51 1.83
N GLU A 166 -1.06 10.51 2.65
CA GLU A 166 -1.07 9.10 2.26
C GLU A 166 -1.97 8.32 3.22
N TYR A 167 -2.77 7.40 2.70
CA TYR A 167 -3.59 6.51 3.52
C TYR A 167 -3.48 5.08 3.03
N VAL A 168 -3.41 4.16 3.97
CA VAL A 168 -3.53 2.72 3.70
C VAL A 168 -4.96 2.29 3.98
N ILE A 169 -5.59 1.67 2.99
CA ILE A 169 -6.91 1.05 3.09
C ILE A 169 -6.78 -0.39 2.64
N ILE A 170 -7.09 -1.33 3.53
CA ILE A 170 -7.11 -2.75 3.22
C ILE A 170 -8.53 -3.26 3.46
N GLN A 171 -9.17 -3.72 2.38
CA GLN A 171 -10.49 -4.33 2.45
C GLN A 171 -10.37 -5.84 2.61
N GLY A 172 -10.98 -6.38 3.64
CA GLY A 172 -11.16 -7.80 3.88
C GLY A 172 -12.61 -8.16 4.18
N GLN A 173 -12.86 -9.41 4.53
CA GLN A 173 -14.19 -9.94 4.80
C GLN A 173 -14.26 -10.54 6.20
N TYR A 174 -15.34 -10.28 6.91
CA TYR A 174 -15.65 -10.90 8.21
C TYR A 174 -16.50 -12.14 8.02
N PHE A 175 -15.94 -13.26 8.47
CA PHE A 175 -16.62 -14.56 8.50
C PHE A 175 -16.90 -14.94 9.97
N PRO A 176 -18.16 -14.84 10.45
CA PRO A 176 -18.51 -15.27 11.82
C PRO A 176 -18.11 -16.72 12.10
N ASN A 177 -18.26 -17.61 11.11
CA ASN A 177 -17.75 -18.98 11.14
C ASN A 177 -16.57 -19.14 10.19
N ALA A 178 -15.37 -18.78 10.65
CA ALA A 178 -14.14 -18.91 9.86
C ALA A 178 -13.58 -20.36 9.86
N GLU A 179 -14.33 -21.36 10.32
CA GLU A 179 -14.02 -22.78 10.18
C GLU A 179 -14.68 -23.40 8.92
N ASP A 180 -15.67 -22.74 8.34
CA ASP A 180 -16.38 -23.24 7.17
C ASP A 180 -15.63 -22.89 5.87
N HIS A 181 -14.65 -23.69 5.53
CA HIS A 181 -13.82 -23.49 4.32
C HIS A 181 -14.63 -23.57 3.03
N ASN A 182 -15.65 -24.42 2.98
CA ASN A 182 -16.47 -24.56 1.78
C ASN A 182 -17.29 -23.29 1.53
N ALA A 183 -17.86 -22.71 2.59
CA ALA A 183 -18.54 -21.43 2.47
C ALA A 183 -17.59 -20.32 2.00
N MET A 184 -16.36 -20.27 2.48
CA MET A 184 -15.36 -19.28 2.03
C MET A 184 -15.05 -19.43 0.53
N ILE A 185 -14.80 -20.66 0.06
CA ILE A 185 -14.48 -20.96 -1.35
C ILE A 185 -15.65 -20.61 -2.27
N GLU A 186 -16.88 -20.79 -1.80
CA GLU A 186 -18.12 -20.48 -2.54
C GLU A 186 -18.57 -19.00 -2.41
N ASP A 187 -17.76 -18.13 -1.84
CA ASP A 187 -18.11 -16.72 -1.51
C ASP A 187 -19.37 -16.59 -0.63
N LYS A 188 -19.56 -17.54 0.27
CA LYS A 188 -20.65 -17.57 1.25
C LYS A 188 -20.11 -17.38 2.67
N GLY A 189 -21.01 -17.10 3.61
CA GLY A 189 -20.70 -17.07 5.04
C GLY A 189 -20.11 -15.77 5.56
N TRP A 190 -19.62 -14.87 4.72
CA TRP A 190 -19.19 -13.54 5.18
C TRP A 190 -20.40 -12.60 5.34
N THR A 191 -20.39 -11.82 6.41
CA THR A 191 -21.50 -10.93 6.76
C THR A 191 -21.19 -9.47 6.57
N ASN A 192 -19.92 -9.06 6.76
CA ASN A 192 -19.48 -7.68 6.66
C ASN A 192 -18.14 -7.58 5.92
N ALA A 193 -17.92 -6.43 5.30
CA ALA A 193 -16.60 -6.01 4.87
C ALA A 193 -15.84 -5.37 6.04
N LEU A 194 -14.54 -5.58 6.08
CA LEU A 194 -13.63 -4.97 7.03
C LEU A 194 -12.75 -3.96 6.30
N ILE A 195 -12.83 -2.71 6.68
CA ILE A 195 -11.83 -1.71 6.28
C ILE A 195 -10.82 -1.57 7.41
N ASN A 196 -9.56 -1.90 7.13
CA ASN A 196 -8.49 -1.94 8.13
C ASN A 196 -8.88 -2.71 9.40
N GLY A 197 -9.57 -3.85 9.22
CA GLY A 197 -10.00 -4.72 10.30
C GLY A 197 -11.27 -4.28 11.04
N ARG A 198 -11.95 -3.22 10.60
CA ARG A 198 -13.12 -2.65 11.28
C ARG A 198 -14.33 -2.52 10.35
N ILE A 199 -15.53 -2.75 10.89
CA ILE A 199 -16.83 -2.62 10.20
C ILE A 199 -17.34 -1.19 10.40
N PHE A 200 -17.63 -0.45 9.33
CA PHE A 200 -18.17 0.91 9.29
C PHE A 200 -17.39 1.96 10.11
N HIS A 201 -16.22 1.65 10.59
CA HIS A 201 -15.44 2.51 11.49
C HIS A 201 -14.98 3.84 10.86
N TYR A 202 -14.86 3.88 9.55
CA TYR A 202 -14.40 5.05 8.76
C TYR A 202 -15.55 5.73 8.01
N ASP A 203 -16.80 5.43 8.39
CA ASP A 203 -18.01 5.89 7.72
C ASP A 203 -18.98 6.54 8.71
N PRO A 204 -18.81 7.85 9.00
CA PRO A 204 -19.70 8.57 9.91
C PRO A 204 -21.11 8.79 9.32
N VAL A 205 -21.36 8.44 8.07
CA VAL A 205 -22.68 8.55 7.44
C VAL A 205 -23.59 7.40 7.87
N HIS A 206 -23.05 6.16 7.93
CA HIS A 206 -23.83 4.97 8.28
C HIS A 206 -23.62 4.53 9.74
N ASP A 207 -22.51 4.90 10.37
CA ASP A 207 -22.30 4.69 11.80
C ASP A 207 -21.99 6.03 12.49
N PRO A 208 -22.92 6.61 13.25
CA PRO A 208 -22.67 7.85 13.98
C PRO A 208 -21.60 7.73 15.07
N ASN A 209 -21.17 6.51 15.41
CA ASN A 209 -20.05 6.27 16.33
C ASN A 209 -18.73 6.10 15.58
N ALA A 210 -18.71 6.19 14.24
CA ALA A 210 -17.48 6.15 13.46
C ALA A 210 -16.60 7.35 13.84
N SER A 211 -15.37 7.08 14.27
CA SER A 211 -14.47 8.08 14.81
C SER A 211 -13.38 8.53 13.85
N LEU A 212 -13.16 7.79 12.76
CA LEU A 212 -12.00 7.94 11.87
C LEU A 212 -12.38 8.07 10.40
N ALA A 213 -13.00 9.19 9.99
CA ALA A 213 -12.97 9.58 8.59
C ALA A 213 -11.55 9.99 8.19
N LEU A 214 -11.14 9.68 6.96
CA LEU A 214 -9.89 10.20 6.41
C LEU A 214 -10.03 11.72 6.23
N GLN A 215 -8.96 12.48 6.40
CA GLN A 215 -9.01 13.92 6.33
C GLN A 215 -7.99 14.48 5.34
N ALA A 216 -8.38 15.54 4.63
CA ALA A 216 -7.50 16.34 3.81
C ALA A 216 -7.94 17.81 3.84
N LYS A 217 -7.04 18.73 3.51
CA LYS A 217 -7.42 20.12 3.23
C LYS A 217 -7.90 20.26 1.77
N PRO A 218 -8.75 21.26 1.48
CA PRO A 218 -9.13 21.60 0.11
C PRO A 218 -7.90 21.74 -0.80
N GLY A 219 -7.91 21.01 -1.93
CA GLY A 219 -6.85 20.99 -2.92
C GLY A 219 -5.63 20.14 -2.61
N GLU A 220 -5.52 19.52 -1.41
CA GLU A 220 -4.45 18.57 -1.11
C GLU A 220 -4.57 17.31 -1.98
N ARG A 221 -3.45 16.82 -2.49
CA ARG A 221 -3.37 15.51 -3.15
C ARG A 221 -3.33 14.42 -2.09
N VAL A 222 -4.32 13.56 -2.12
CA VAL A 222 -4.41 12.39 -1.25
C VAL A 222 -4.06 11.14 -2.06
N ARG A 223 -3.10 10.35 -1.58
CA ARG A 223 -2.79 9.03 -2.13
C ARG A 223 -3.34 7.96 -1.21
N VAL A 224 -4.16 7.10 -1.78
CA VAL A 224 -4.67 5.90 -1.11
C VAL A 224 -3.92 4.69 -1.64
N PHE A 225 -3.20 4.00 -0.75
CA PHE A 225 -2.66 2.67 -1.01
C PHE A 225 -3.73 1.65 -0.64
N PHE A 226 -4.32 1.02 -1.63
CA PHE A 226 -5.43 0.09 -1.44
C PHE A 226 -5.00 -1.35 -1.69
N VAL A 227 -5.44 -2.26 -0.80
CA VAL A 227 -5.24 -3.71 -0.93
C VAL A 227 -6.60 -4.40 -0.90
N ASN A 228 -6.85 -5.26 -1.87
CA ASN A 228 -7.98 -6.18 -1.87
C ASN A 228 -7.57 -7.51 -1.20
N ALA A 229 -7.91 -7.66 0.07
CA ALA A 229 -7.69 -8.88 0.86
C ALA A 229 -8.96 -9.75 0.97
N ASN A 230 -9.94 -9.55 0.10
CA ASN A 230 -11.08 -10.47 -0.01
C ASN A 230 -10.63 -11.85 -0.50
N ILE A 231 -11.36 -12.89 -0.13
CA ILE A 231 -11.01 -14.26 -0.53
C ILE A 231 -11.23 -14.49 -2.03
N ASN A 232 -12.41 -14.10 -2.57
CA ASN A 232 -12.79 -14.40 -3.95
C ASN A 232 -13.34 -13.19 -4.73
N ASN A 233 -13.56 -12.04 -4.07
CA ASN A 233 -14.27 -10.93 -4.68
C ASN A 233 -13.31 -9.82 -5.13
N PRO A 234 -13.34 -9.42 -6.41
CA PRO A 234 -12.74 -8.17 -6.82
C PRO A 234 -13.44 -6.98 -6.15
N VAL A 235 -12.78 -5.84 -6.13
CA VAL A 235 -13.30 -4.59 -5.57
C VAL A 235 -13.47 -3.57 -6.67
N ALA A 236 -14.68 -3.06 -6.88
CA ALA A 236 -14.95 -1.96 -7.79
C ALA A 236 -14.76 -0.61 -7.03
N LEU A 237 -13.51 -0.16 -6.89
CA LEU A 237 -13.17 0.99 -6.06
C LEU A 237 -13.53 2.31 -6.73
N HIS A 238 -14.47 3.06 -6.13
CA HIS A 238 -15.03 4.30 -6.64
C HIS A 238 -15.05 5.40 -5.57
N PRO A 239 -14.61 6.63 -5.87
CA PRO A 239 -14.78 7.79 -4.99
C PRO A 239 -16.10 8.49 -5.35
N ILE A 240 -17.17 8.27 -4.59
CA ILE A 240 -18.45 8.97 -4.81
C ILE A 240 -18.22 10.48 -4.71
N ALA A 241 -18.80 11.22 -5.64
CA ALA A 241 -18.62 12.67 -5.84
C ALA A 241 -17.14 13.06 -6.10
N GLY A 242 -16.34 12.14 -6.66
CA GLY A 242 -14.95 12.34 -7.01
C GLY A 242 -14.52 11.56 -8.25
N ILE A 243 -13.31 11.81 -8.68
CA ILE A 243 -12.62 11.08 -9.75
C ILE A 243 -11.22 10.76 -9.25
N TRP A 244 -10.72 9.56 -9.50
CA TRP A 244 -9.32 9.26 -9.32
C TRP A 244 -8.51 10.06 -10.35
N ASP A 245 -7.75 11.06 -9.88
CA ASP A 245 -6.83 11.83 -10.74
C ASP A 245 -5.83 10.89 -11.42
N ARG A 246 -5.32 9.93 -10.63
CA ARG A 246 -4.44 8.86 -11.10
C ARG A 246 -4.76 7.54 -10.42
N VAL A 247 -4.62 6.46 -11.18
CA VAL A 247 -4.57 5.09 -10.65
C VAL A 247 -3.25 4.49 -11.10
N TYR A 248 -2.43 4.09 -10.14
CA TYR A 248 -1.17 3.38 -10.37
C TYR A 248 -1.42 1.89 -10.16
N ILE A 249 -1.49 1.15 -11.27
CA ILE A 249 -1.72 -0.31 -11.24
C ILE A 249 -0.55 -0.98 -10.50
N ASN A 250 -0.87 -1.80 -9.51
CA ASN A 250 0.10 -2.37 -8.56
C ASN A 250 0.94 -1.30 -7.83
N GLY A 251 0.45 -0.06 -7.75
CA GLY A 251 1.19 1.06 -7.18
C GLY A 251 2.45 1.46 -7.95
N ASN A 252 2.69 0.85 -9.13
CA ASN A 252 3.89 1.12 -9.92
C ASN A 252 3.78 2.46 -10.65
N PRO A 253 4.70 3.42 -10.44
CA PRO A 253 4.68 4.73 -11.08
C PRO A 253 4.67 4.70 -12.62
N ASN A 254 5.13 3.60 -13.23
CA ASN A 254 5.18 3.45 -14.68
C ASN A 254 3.84 2.96 -15.28
N ASN A 255 2.93 2.45 -14.46
CA ASN A 255 1.63 1.89 -14.88
C ASN A 255 0.49 2.79 -14.41
N VAL A 256 0.31 3.95 -15.04
CA VAL A 256 -0.64 4.98 -14.60
C VAL A 256 -1.80 5.15 -15.57
N LEU A 257 -3.02 5.24 -15.01
CA LEU A 257 -4.24 5.67 -15.67
C LEU A 257 -4.65 7.04 -15.11
N TYR A 258 -5.29 7.86 -15.93
CA TYR A 258 -5.72 9.22 -15.57
C TYR A 258 -7.23 9.39 -15.68
N GLY A 259 -7.84 10.13 -14.76
CA GLY A 259 -9.26 10.50 -14.81
C GLY A 259 -10.19 9.29 -14.74
N VAL A 260 -9.94 8.37 -13.80
CA VAL A 260 -10.67 7.11 -13.67
C VAL A 260 -11.82 7.26 -12.68
N GLN A 261 -13.03 6.90 -13.08
CA GLN A 261 -14.18 6.94 -12.16
C GLN A 261 -14.23 5.74 -11.21
N THR A 262 -13.98 4.54 -11.73
CA THR A 262 -14.03 3.28 -10.99
C THR A 262 -12.91 2.36 -11.50
N TYR A 263 -12.14 1.79 -10.60
CA TYR A 263 -11.11 0.82 -10.95
C TYR A 263 -11.39 -0.51 -10.29
N ASN A 264 -11.25 -1.58 -11.05
CA ASN A 264 -11.47 -2.93 -10.55
C ASN A 264 -10.16 -3.50 -10.01
N VAL A 265 -10.03 -3.55 -8.69
CA VAL A 265 -8.88 -4.14 -8.00
C VAL A 265 -9.11 -5.65 -7.90
N ALA A 266 -8.28 -6.42 -8.58
CA ALA A 266 -8.39 -7.89 -8.56
C ALA A 266 -8.18 -8.45 -7.14
N VAL A 267 -8.57 -9.71 -6.95
CA VAL A 267 -8.30 -10.44 -5.69
C VAL A 267 -6.80 -10.49 -5.43
N ALA A 268 -6.40 -10.18 -4.21
CA ALA A 268 -5.01 -10.10 -3.76
C ALA A 268 -4.14 -9.04 -4.49
N GLU A 269 -4.76 -8.19 -5.30
CA GLU A 269 -4.09 -7.03 -5.90
C GLU A 269 -4.01 -5.88 -4.89
N ALA A 270 -2.93 -5.09 -5.02
CA ALA A 270 -2.78 -3.80 -4.38
C ALA A 270 -2.49 -2.74 -5.43
N SER A 271 -3.08 -1.56 -5.31
CA SER A 271 -2.88 -0.43 -6.23
C SER A 271 -2.86 0.91 -5.47
N ALA A 272 -2.34 1.95 -6.09
CA ALA A 272 -2.33 3.29 -5.50
C ALA A 272 -3.24 4.25 -6.28
N PHE A 273 -3.95 5.10 -5.55
CA PHE A 273 -4.99 5.98 -6.10
C PHE A 273 -4.75 7.41 -5.63
N ASP A 274 -4.59 8.35 -6.54
CA ASP A 274 -4.53 9.76 -6.21
C ASP A 274 -5.91 10.41 -6.45
N ILE A 275 -6.40 11.13 -5.45
CA ILE A 275 -7.55 12.03 -5.56
C ILE A 275 -7.14 13.44 -5.14
N VAL A 276 -7.64 14.45 -5.85
CA VAL A 276 -7.45 15.87 -5.52
C VAL A 276 -8.82 16.50 -5.39
N PRO A 277 -9.34 16.63 -4.15
CA PRO A 277 -10.61 17.30 -3.90
C PRO A 277 -10.59 18.78 -4.36
N PRO A 278 -11.75 19.40 -4.65
CA PRO A 278 -11.83 20.82 -4.99
C PRO A 278 -11.10 21.70 -3.98
N ALA A 279 -10.36 22.72 -4.48
CA ALA A 279 -9.61 23.63 -3.63
C ALA A 279 -10.46 24.82 -3.12
N ASP A 280 -11.59 25.07 -3.74
CA ASP A 280 -12.47 26.24 -3.53
C ASP A 280 -13.54 26.01 -2.46
N ARG A 281 -13.73 24.78 -2.01
CA ARG A 281 -14.75 24.42 -1.01
C ARG A 281 -14.46 23.10 -0.29
N PRO A 282 -14.97 22.93 0.94
CA PRO A 282 -15.03 21.63 1.60
C PRO A 282 -15.91 20.64 0.82
N THR A 283 -15.54 19.38 0.81
CA THR A 283 -16.30 18.26 0.24
C THR A 283 -16.12 17.00 1.05
N ASN A 284 -17.06 16.06 0.92
CA ASN A 284 -16.92 14.71 1.44
C ASN A 284 -17.01 13.73 0.28
N ASN A 285 -16.05 12.83 0.18
CA ASN A 285 -16.02 11.78 -0.83
C ASN A 285 -16.09 10.43 -0.13
N ALA A 286 -17.10 9.62 -0.46
CA ALA A 286 -17.15 8.25 0.02
C ALA A 286 -16.38 7.35 -0.95
N ILE A 287 -15.30 6.75 -0.49
CA ILE A 287 -14.53 5.76 -1.22
C ILE A 287 -15.16 4.40 -0.92
N VAL A 288 -15.76 3.78 -1.91
CA VAL A 288 -16.56 2.57 -1.75
C VAL A 288 -16.12 1.44 -2.68
N ASP A 289 -16.34 0.21 -2.23
CA ASP A 289 -16.49 -0.90 -3.17
C ASP A 289 -17.90 -0.84 -3.75
N HIS A 290 -18.02 -0.46 -5.01
CA HIS A 290 -19.33 -0.23 -5.66
C HIS A 290 -20.08 -1.53 -6.01
N THR A 291 -19.60 -2.70 -5.55
CA THR A 291 -20.45 -3.89 -5.49
C THR A 291 -21.44 -3.72 -4.33
N MET A 292 -22.74 -3.72 -4.63
CA MET A 292 -23.76 -3.41 -3.60
C MET A 292 -23.70 -4.37 -2.40
N LYS A 293 -23.34 -5.63 -2.63
CA LYS A 293 -23.15 -6.61 -1.57
C LYS A 293 -22.09 -6.16 -0.56
N ALA A 294 -20.97 -5.57 -1.02
CA ALA A 294 -19.88 -5.12 -0.16
C ALA A 294 -20.15 -3.73 0.44
N ALA A 295 -20.60 -2.77 -0.38
CA ALA A 295 -20.92 -1.42 0.06
C ALA A 295 -21.90 -1.42 1.26
N LEU A 296 -23.02 -2.14 1.11
CA LEU A 296 -24.04 -2.23 2.16
C LEU A 296 -23.61 -3.05 3.41
N ARG A 297 -22.44 -3.67 3.36
CA ARG A 297 -21.84 -4.45 4.47
C ARG A 297 -20.62 -3.81 5.09
N GLY A 298 -20.30 -2.54 4.73
CA GLY A 298 -19.24 -1.78 5.37
C GLY A 298 -18.00 -1.52 4.51
N ALA A 299 -18.01 -1.88 3.21
CA ALA A 299 -16.92 -1.54 2.29
C ALA A 299 -16.97 -0.06 1.87
N ILE A 300 -16.86 0.83 2.85
CA ILE A 300 -16.95 2.27 2.68
C ILE A 300 -16.00 3.00 3.63
N THR A 301 -15.39 4.05 3.13
CA THR A 301 -14.52 4.96 3.87
C THR A 301 -14.81 6.39 3.41
N VAL A 302 -14.96 7.34 4.32
CA VAL A 302 -15.21 8.73 3.98
C VAL A 302 -13.91 9.52 4.03
N LEU A 303 -13.61 10.25 2.95
CA LEU A 303 -12.58 11.29 2.91
C LEU A 303 -13.24 12.66 3.11
N MET A 304 -13.00 13.25 4.26
CA MET A 304 -13.46 14.60 4.63
C MET A 304 -12.43 15.63 4.19
N ASN A 305 -12.79 16.44 3.20
CA ASN A 305 -11.98 17.54 2.74
C ASN A 305 -12.41 18.82 3.48
N THR A 306 -11.65 19.22 4.50
CA THR A 306 -11.98 20.32 5.40
C THR A 306 -10.77 21.21 5.70
N PRO A 307 -10.94 22.53 5.85
CA PRO A 307 -9.85 23.44 6.26
C PRO A 307 -9.20 23.04 7.60
N ASP A 308 -9.98 22.45 8.51
CA ASP A 308 -9.57 22.07 9.87
C ASP A 308 -9.01 20.64 9.94
N ALA A 309 -8.65 20.06 8.80
CA ALA A 309 -8.08 18.70 8.75
C ALA A 309 -6.87 18.56 9.66
N ASP A 310 -6.85 17.49 10.46
CA ASP A 310 -5.75 17.17 11.37
C ASP A 310 -4.42 17.16 10.59
N PRO A 311 -3.44 18.01 10.98
CA PRO A 311 -2.18 18.12 10.27
C PRO A 311 -1.32 16.85 10.32
N ALA A 312 -1.52 15.96 11.28
CA ALA A 312 -0.75 14.73 11.46
C ALA A 312 -1.35 13.53 10.72
N MET A 313 -2.66 13.56 10.45
CA MET A 313 -3.34 12.43 9.80
C MET A 313 -2.88 12.24 8.35
N GLY A 314 -2.55 11.02 7.97
CA GLY A 314 -2.06 10.70 6.63
C GLY A 314 -0.62 11.16 6.36
N LYS A 315 0.22 11.32 7.40
CA LYS A 315 1.62 11.74 7.29
C LYS A 315 2.54 10.88 8.15
N GLY A 316 3.75 10.64 7.65
CA GLY A 316 4.76 9.83 8.35
C GLY A 316 4.24 8.42 8.65
N ASP A 317 4.30 8.03 9.91
CA ASP A 317 3.82 6.71 10.37
C ASP A 317 2.30 6.65 10.55
N ASN A 318 1.59 7.78 10.43
CA ASN A 318 0.14 7.89 10.63
C ASN A 318 -0.65 7.74 9.32
N ILE A 319 -0.20 6.81 8.46
CA ILE A 319 -0.84 6.51 7.16
C ILE A 319 -1.84 5.36 7.24
N LEU A 320 -1.77 4.53 8.28
CA LEU A 320 -2.74 3.47 8.57
C LEU A 320 -3.60 3.94 9.75
N PRO A 321 -4.76 4.58 9.50
CA PRO A 321 -5.64 5.00 10.57
C PRO A 321 -6.21 3.77 11.31
N ARG A 322 -6.25 3.84 12.64
CA ARG A 322 -6.75 2.76 13.53
C ARG A 322 -7.58 3.31 14.66
#